data_037c57c3e0d7761183d3c4b22bb87843
#
_entry.id   037c57c3e0d7761183d3c4b22bb87843
#
_cell.length_a   1.000
_cell.length_b   1.000
_cell.length_c   1.000
_cell.angle_alpha   90.00
_cell.angle_beta   90.00
_cell.angle_gamma   90.00
#
_symmetry.space_group_name_H-M   'P 1'
#
loop_
_entity.id
_entity.type
_entity.pdbx_description
1 polymer ?
#
loop_
_entity_poly.entity_id
_entity_poly.type
_entity_poly.pdbx_seq_one_letter_code
_entity_poly.pdbx_strand_id
1 'polypeptide(L)'
;MTPAQVRVRTVCKLALLTSTVAAAACLGGRAKPRVVPPVPVVASRDTARASGALKTADSGTRLPKKLPVKDSVAADSLEKLRIADSVSNAKPAAKVPPKKSATKECLLDMTDSPPETRATYQRQSDSSSNMMVGGGFVAHCTGEKNSIRADSAEYFQLNGFVNLFGNVIYEEKGQFKVNSNHATYFMRDGKLYADGNVVAVQLKSGSTFSGPNIEYFRVMPNIRTASRLYAPNSPVVNMHEKDSTGKDLPPVTIQASTMVDTGDSLLFAWGNVSIIRTDITGRSDSSSFDKITGKARLIRSASIASVSKDQPFTLSGDTIDLFTKEQVLERVLASHYGRAKQGDINMSAERLDIRLVDKKINRAYAFGKGRAKADTPTENLEADSLDILLPGQRIQELRAHGRAIGLVRSDSTKIKTDERDELHGDTVIAVFDSVKAQGDTVWTSQIRRVTAGGNATSKVQVASRQGRAFPPAINYIRGRHLVVSFDSGQVRDIAVDSAASGMYFEPDTLSVSLDTSKKSTKKAAPKPPRKRGGENSLHYSSSPFVMRRPE
;
A
#
# COMPACT_ATOMS: atom_id res chain seq x y z
N MET A 1 26.65 -41.06 22.10
CA MET A 1 27.60 -40.24 21.32
C MET A 1 27.17 -38.81 21.45
N THR A 2 27.85 -38.05 22.28
CA THR A 2 27.60 -36.62 22.54
C THR A 2 28.04 -35.79 21.33
N PRO A 3 27.24 -34.79 20.87
CA PRO A 3 27.65 -33.97 19.76
C PRO A 3 28.86 -33.11 20.13
N ALA A 4 29.88 -33.12 19.30
CA ALA A 4 31.07 -32.31 19.46
C ALA A 4 30.73 -30.86 19.22
N GLN A 5 30.72 -30.08 20.27
CA GLN A 5 30.63 -28.62 20.18
C GLN A 5 32.00 -28.05 19.81
N VAL A 6 32.15 -27.63 18.56
CA VAL A 6 33.33 -26.84 18.14
C VAL A 6 33.10 -25.40 18.55
N ARG A 7 33.73 -24.96 19.64
CA ARG A 7 33.72 -23.54 20.05
C ARG A 7 34.80 -22.80 19.27
N VAL A 8 34.38 -22.08 18.25
CA VAL A 8 35.27 -21.14 17.55
C VAL A 8 35.07 -19.73 18.16
N ARG A 9 36.03 -19.26 18.93
CA ARG A 9 36.08 -17.87 19.37
C ARG A 9 36.60 -17.01 18.22
N THR A 10 35.68 -16.48 17.41
CA THR A 10 36.03 -15.51 16.38
C THR A 10 35.22 -14.24 16.63
N VAL A 11 35.87 -13.12 16.77
CA VAL A 11 35.26 -11.80 16.92
C VAL A 11 34.73 -11.39 15.55
N CYS A 12 33.47 -11.75 15.24
CA CYS A 12 32.80 -11.30 14.03
C CYS A 12 31.59 -10.45 14.43
N LYS A 13 31.58 -9.19 14.04
CA LYS A 13 30.43 -8.29 14.18
C LYS A 13 29.50 -8.54 13.00
N LEU A 14 28.46 -9.35 13.18
CA LEU A 14 27.34 -9.40 12.29
C LEU A 14 26.29 -8.42 12.84
N ALA A 15 26.39 -7.14 12.45
CA ALA A 15 25.42 -6.11 12.81
C ALA A 15 24.26 -6.17 11.84
N LEU A 16 23.24 -6.97 12.15
CA LEU A 16 21.98 -6.95 11.42
C LEU A 16 21.05 -5.89 12.07
N LEU A 17 20.70 -4.88 11.29
CA LEU A 17 19.63 -3.92 11.57
C LEU A 17 19.68 -3.18 12.94
N THR A 18 20.57 -2.25 13.11
CA THR A 18 20.43 -1.22 14.13
C THR A 18 20.19 0.14 13.48
N SER A 19 18.96 0.42 13.07
CA SER A 19 18.57 1.80 12.76
C SER A 19 18.11 2.46 14.05
N THR A 20 18.82 3.49 14.47
CA THR A 20 18.45 4.38 15.56
C THR A 20 17.18 5.15 15.19
N VAL A 21 16.04 4.72 15.70
CA VAL A 21 14.79 5.48 15.66
C VAL A 21 14.75 6.35 16.90
N ALA A 22 15.12 7.62 16.76
CA ALA A 22 14.91 8.63 17.80
C ALA A 22 13.44 9.05 17.83
N ALA A 23 12.70 8.66 18.86
CA ALA A 23 11.35 9.15 19.11
C ALA A 23 11.32 10.03 20.36
N ALA A 24 10.95 11.28 20.18
CA ALA A 24 10.66 12.18 21.29
C ALA A 24 9.32 11.83 21.94
N ALA A 25 9.32 11.50 23.21
CA ALA A 25 8.12 11.27 24.01
C ALA A 25 7.90 12.45 24.97
N CYS A 26 6.72 13.06 24.91
CA CYS A 26 6.22 13.97 25.95
C CYS A 26 5.11 13.31 26.76
N LEU A 27 5.37 13.25 28.06
CA LEU A 27 4.50 13.41 29.25
C LEU A 27 3.20 12.57 29.45
N GLY A 28 3.22 11.82 30.54
CA GLY A 28 2.24 11.97 31.61
C GLY A 28 1.35 10.77 31.91
N GLY A 29 1.45 10.23 33.11
CA GLY A 29 0.32 9.52 33.74
C GLY A 29 0.60 8.14 34.32
N ARG A 30 0.94 8.08 35.59
CA ARG A 30 0.98 6.87 36.42
C ARG A 30 -0.41 6.23 36.55
N ALA A 31 -0.52 4.94 36.24
CA ALA A 31 -1.59 4.08 36.74
C ALA A 31 -1.01 2.72 37.18
N LYS A 32 -1.48 2.28 38.37
CA LYS A 32 -1.05 1.08 39.11
C LYS A 32 -1.44 -0.24 38.37
N PRO A 33 -0.68 -1.33 38.55
CA PRO A 33 -1.00 -2.60 37.92
C PRO A 33 -2.17 -3.31 38.65
N ARG A 34 -3.11 -3.80 37.85
CA ARG A 34 -4.19 -4.72 38.26
C ARG A 34 -3.76 -6.15 38.02
N VAL A 35 -3.79 -6.95 39.07
CA VAL A 35 -3.54 -8.38 39.08
C VAL A 35 -4.72 -9.12 38.41
N VAL A 36 -4.46 -9.99 37.45
CA VAL A 36 -5.46 -10.87 36.83
C VAL A 36 -5.16 -12.31 37.25
N PRO A 37 -6.18 -13.08 37.70
CA PRO A 37 -5.99 -14.46 38.14
C PRO A 37 -5.90 -15.46 36.94
N PRO A 38 -5.34 -16.66 37.15
CA PRO A 38 -5.08 -17.62 36.08
C PRO A 38 -6.33 -18.39 35.63
N VAL A 39 -6.44 -18.65 34.32
CA VAL A 39 -7.50 -19.44 33.67
C VAL A 39 -7.08 -20.92 33.66
N PRO A 40 -8.00 -21.88 33.93
CA PRO A 40 -7.67 -23.30 34.02
C PRO A 40 -7.48 -23.98 32.66
N VAL A 41 -6.53 -24.89 32.63
CA VAL A 41 -6.18 -25.80 31.54
C VAL A 41 -7.24 -26.91 31.43
N VAL A 42 -7.86 -27.04 30.23
CA VAL A 42 -8.69 -28.20 29.91
C VAL A 42 -7.89 -29.18 29.07
N ALA A 43 -7.78 -30.40 29.59
CA ALA A 43 -7.11 -31.54 28.99
C ALA A 43 -7.93 -32.09 27.80
N SER A 44 -7.26 -32.34 26.67
CA SER A 44 -7.80 -33.07 25.52
C SER A 44 -7.66 -34.56 25.70
N ARG A 45 -8.77 -35.28 25.46
CA ARG A 45 -8.85 -36.74 25.44
C ARG A 45 -8.61 -37.26 24.01
N ASP A 46 -7.72 -38.25 23.93
CA ASP A 46 -7.50 -39.13 22.79
C ASP A 46 -8.75 -39.94 22.42
N THR A 47 -8.99 -40.18 21.14
CA THR A 47 -9.61 -41.41 20.66
C THR A 47 -9.07 -41.83 19.30
N ALA A 48 -8.83 -43.10 19.23
CA ALA A 48 -8.08 -43.89 18.28
C ALA A 48 -8.85 -44.29 17.01
N ARG A 49 -8.08 -44.54 15.93
CA ARG A 49 -8.07 -45.69 15.03
C ARG A 49 -9.32 -46.12 14.27
N ALA A 50 -9.26 -46.08 12.95
CA ALA A 50 -9.66 -47.22 12.11
C ALA A 50 -8.98 -47.18 10.74
N SER A 51 -8.36 -48.26 10.41
CA SER A 51 -7.70 -48.68 9.17
C SER A 51 -8.73 -49.13 8.13
N GLY A 52 -8.45 -48.96 6.83
CA GLY A 52 -9.25 -49.56 5.75
C GLY A 52 -8.69 -49.35 4.35
N ALA A 53 -7.83 -50.26 3.95
CA ALA A 53 -7.65 -50.92 2.64
C ALA A 53 -7.69 -50.18 1.29
N LEU A 54 -6.60 -50.37 0.57
CA LEU A 54 -6.34 -50.23 -0.87
C LEU A 54 -7.43 -50.80 -1.78
N LYS A 55 -7.68 -50.10 -2.91
CA LYS A 55 -7.89 -50.71 -4.23
C LYS A 55 -7.28 -49.84 -5.34
N THR A 56 -6.38 -50.46 -6.08
CA THR A 56 -5.77 -50.04 -7.35
C THR A 56 -6.74 -50.20 -8.51
N ALA A 57 -6.75 -49.24 -9.47
CA ALA A 57 -7.01 -49.39 -10.90
C ALA A 57 -6.73 -48.07 -11.60
N ASP A 58 -5.74 -47.95 -12.33
CA ASP A 58 -5.39 -48.03 -13.75
C ASP A 58 -5.85 -46.83 -14.62
N SER A 59 -4.84 -46.21 -15.18
CA SER A 59 -4.66 -45.50 -16.47
C SER A 59 -5.82 -44.69 -17.07
N GLY A 60 -5.50 -43.40 -17.34
CA GLY A 60 -6.27 -42.58 -18.28
C GLY A 60 -5.79 -41.12 -18.33
N THR A 61 -4.80 -40.88 -19.15
CA THR A 61 -4.30 -39.56 -19.55
C THR A 61 -5.40 -38.64 -20.07
N ARG A 62 -5.72 -37.59 -19.35
CA ARG A 62 -6.28 -36.35 -19.93
C ARG A 62 -5.86 -35.13 -19.11
N LEU A 63 -5.10 -34.24 -19.76
CA LEU A 63 -4.80 -32.90 -19.25
C LEU A 63 -6.11 -32.14 -18.93
N PRO A 64 -6.23 -31.50 -17.78
CA PRO A 64 -7.31 -30.56 -17.54
C PRO A 64 -6.99 -29.23 -18.21
N LYS A 65 -7.96 -28.78 -19.03
CA LYS A 65 -8.04 -27.43 -19.58
C LYS A 65 -7.82 -26.37 -18.48
N LYS A 66 -6.93 -25.41 -18.77
CA LYS A 66 -6.79 -24.17 -18.01
C LYS A 66 -8.17 -23.52 -17.80
N LEU A 67 -8.60 -23.44 -16.56
CA LEU A 67 -9.66 -22.53 -16.13
C LEU A 67 -9.05 -21.12 -16.04
N PRO A 68 -9.68 -20.09 -16.61
CA PRO A 68 -9.19 -18.73 -16.46
C PRO A 68 -9.46 -18.28 -15.00
N VAL A 69 -8.39 -17.94 -14.31
CA VAL A 69 -8.46 -17.23 -13.04
C VAL A 69 -9.05 -15.85 -13.32
N LYS A 70 -10.28 -15.62 -12.90
CA LYS A 70 -10.90 -14.30 -12.88
C LYS A 70 -10.26 -13.49 -11.74
N ASP A 71 -9.17 -12.83 -12.02
CA ASP A 71 -8.68 -11.76 -11.18
C ASP A 71 -9.36 -10.46 -11.60
N SER A 72 -10.06 -9.89 -10.67
CA SER A 72 -10.29 -8.49 -10.39
C SER A 72 -11.76 -8.07 -10.31
N VAL A 73 -12.19 -7.89 -9.08
CA VAL A 73 -13.40 -7.13 -8.73
C VAL A 73 -13.37 -5.69 -9.31
N ALA A 74 -12.19 -5.14 -9.59
CA ALA A 74 -12.03 -3.83 -10.22
C ALA A 74 -12.36 -3.83 -11.71
N ALA A 75 -12.05 -4.90 -12.46
CA ALA A 75 -12.43 -5.03 -13.86
C ALA A 75 -13.94 -5.17 -14.02
N ASP A 76 -14.59 -5.92 -13.13
CA ASP A 76 -16.04 -6.11 -13.12
C ASP A 76 -16.80 -4.80 -12.77
N SER A 77 -16.24 -3.95 -11.94
CA SER A 77 -16.82 -2.63 -11.62
C SER A 77 -16.67 -1.63 -12.77
N LEU A 78 -15.54 -1.64 -13.49
CA LEU A 78 -15.33 -0.82 -14.69
C LEU A 78 -16.16 -1.31 -15.87
N GLU A 79 -16.34 -2.62 -15.99
CA GLU A 79 -17.17 -3.23 -17.04
C GLU A 79 -18.66 -2.91 -16.81
N LYS A 80 -19.13 -2.94 -15.57
CA LYS A 80 -20.51 -2.50 -15.23
C LYS A 80 -20.74 -1.01 -15.48
N LEU A 81 -19.72 -0.16 -15.31
CA LEU A 81 -19.81 1.27 -15.65
C LEU A 81 -19.77 1.50 -17.18
N ARG A 82 -18.95 0.73 -17.93
CA ARG A 82 -18.93 0.77 -19.40
C ARG A 82 -20.26 0.29 -20.02
N ILE A 83 -20.89 -0.72 -19.43
CA ILE A 83 -22.21 -1.18 -19.88
C ILE A 83 -23.28 -0.11 -19.63
N ALA A 84 -23.17 0.68 -18.55
CA ALA A 84 -24.06 1.80 -18.30
C ALA A 84 -23.89 2.94 -19.33
N ASP A 85 -22.65 3.21 -19.78
CA ASP A 85 -22.38 4.22 -20.81
C ASP A 85 -22.68 3.73 -22.24
N SER A 86 -22.57 2.42 -22.53
CA SER A 86 -22.87 1.87 -23.86
C SER A 86 -24.37 1.80 -24.17
N VAL A 87 -25.24 1.85 -23.16
CA VAL A 87 -26.71 1.91 -23.36
C VAL A 87 -27.17 3.28 -23.83
N SER A 88 -26.41 4.35 -23.63
CA SER A 88 -26.75 5.69 -24.08
C SER A 88 -26.50 5.97 -25.58
N ASN A 89 -25.73 5.11 -26.27
CA ASN A 89 -25.34 5.27 -27.69
C ASN A 89 -25.90 4.22 -28.65
N ALA A 90 -26.87 3.39 -28.24
CA ALA A 90 -27.49 2.41 -29.12
C ALA A 90 -28.52 3.10 -30.04
N LYS A 91 -28.26 3.04 -31.34
CA LYS A 91 -29.14 3.43 -32.44
C LYS A 91 -30.53 2.79 -32.26
N PRO A 92 -31.66 3.49 -32.55
CA PRO A 92 -32.99 2.98 -32.25
C PRO A 92 -33.31 1.73 -33.07
N ALA A 93 -33.41 0.60 -32.41
CA ALA A 93 -34.01 -0.61 -32.96
C ALA A 93 -35.53 -0.53 -32.86
N ALA A 94 -36.16 -1.11 -33.86
CA ALA A 94 -37.58 -1.06 -34.21
C ALA A 94 -38.61 -1.02 -33.07
N LYS A 95 -39.65 -0.24 -33.31
CA LYS A 95 -40.84 0.02 -32.47
C LYS A 95 -41.46 -1.26 -31.87
N VAL A 96 -41.24 -1.46 -30.58
CA VAL A 96 -42.14 -2.23 -29.72
C VAL A 96 -43.08 -1.20 -29.09
N PRO A 97 -44.39 -1.37 -29.11
CA PRO A 97 -45.34 -0.41 -28.53
C PRO A 97 -45.08 -0.30 -27.03
N PRO A 98 -44.95 0.92 -26.48
CA PRO A 98 -44.68 1.08 -25.06
C PRO A 98 -45.92 0.64 -24.26
N LYS A 99 -45.77 -0.38 -23.40
CA LYS A 99 -46.64 -0.56 -22.25
C LYS A 99 -46.58 0.75 -21.47
N LYS A 100 -47.65 1.52 -21.44
CA LYS A 100 -47.85 2.72 -20.61
C LYS A 100 -47.74 2.30 -19.14
N SER A 101 -46.51 2.27 -18.60
CA SER A 101 -46.27 2.42 -17.18
C SER A 101 -46.54 3.88 -16.87
N ALA A 102 -47.61 4.17 -16.17
CA ALA A 102 -47.94 5.51 -15.70
C ALA A 102 -46.91 5.90 -14.64
N THR A 103 -45.76 6.38 -15.06
CA THR A 103 -44.85 7.20 -14.23
C THR A 103 -45.64 8.45 -13.88
N LYS A 104 -45.98 8.69 -12.61
CA LYS A 104 -46.52 9.97 -12.15
C LYS A 104 -45.54 11.04 -12.57
N GLU A 105 -45.94 11.83 -13.57
CA GLU A 105 -45.15 13.01 -13.95
C GLU A 105 -45.10 13.95 -12.73
N CYS A 106 -43.93 14.54 -12.47
CA CYS A 106 -43.79 15.58 -11.46
C CYS A 106 -44.65 16.77 -11.87
N LEU A 107 -45.71 17.02 -11.13
CA LEU A 107 -46.47 18.28 -11.25
C LEU A 107 -45.84 19.30 -10.30
N LEU A 108 -45.36 20.41 -10.86
CA LEU A 108 -44.77 21.50 -10.07
C LEU A 108 -45.88 22.28 -9.36
N ASP A 109 -45.83 22.25 -8.02
CA ASP A 109 -46.64 23.12 -7.18
C ASP A 109 -45.77 24.30 -6.71
N MET A 110 -46.24 25.51 -6.96
CA MET A 110 -45.60 26.79 -6.70
C MET A 110 -46.29 27.60 -5.60
N THR A 111 -47.18 27.00 -4.83
CA THR A 111 -47.99 27.73 -3.82
C THR A 111 -47.12 28.40 -2.74
N ASP A 112 -45.91 27.89 -2.50
CA ASP A 112 -44.97 28.43 -1.54
C ASP A 112 -44.08 29.56 -2.10
N SER A 113 -44.31 30.02 -3.33
CA SER A 113 -43.53 31.11 -3.93
C SER A 113 -43.84 32.45 -3.24
N PRO A 114 -42.83 33.36 -3.15
CA PRO A 114 -43.00 34.68 -2.54
C PRO A 114 -44.15 35.48 -3.16
N PRO A 115 -44.79 36.44 -2.43
CA PRO A 115 -45.89 37.25 -2.95
C PRO A 115 -45.50 38.16 -4.12
N GLU A 116 -44.22 38.52 -4.22
CA GLU A 116 -43.65 39.30 -5.33
C GLU A 116 -43.42 38.49 -6.60
N THR A 117 -43.61 37.18 -6.57
CA THR A 117 -43.44 36.30 -7.73
C THR A 117 -44.37 36.70 -8.87
N ARG A 118 -43.82 36.86 -10.08
CA ARG A 118 -44.54 37.15 -11.30
C ARG A 118 -44.27 36.04 -12.32
N ALA A 119 -45.33 35.49 -12.88
CA ALA A 119 -45.25 34.48 -13.92
C ALA A 119 -45.79 35.05 -15.26
N THR A 120 -45.03 34.85 -16.32
CA THR A 120 -45.41 35.17 -17.70
C THR A 120 -45.48 33.88 -18.50
N TYR A 121 -46.54 33.71 -19.26
CA TYR A 121 -46.78 32.54 -20.08
C TYR A 121 -46.60 32.84 -21.55
N GLN A 122 -45.81 32.02 -22.24
CA GLN A 122 -45.65 32.04 -23.68
C GLN A 122 -46.28 30.78 -24.28
N ARG A 123 -47.38 30.95 -25.00
CA ARG A 123 -48.10 29.83 -25.64
C ARG A 123 -47.23 29.24 -26.76
N GLN A 124 -47.00 27.94 -26.73
CA GLN A 124 -46.26 27.20 -27.76
C GLN A 124 -47.20 26.39 -28.68
N SER A 125 -48.33 25.92 -28.19
CA SER A 125 -49.36 25.19 -28.91
C SER A 125 -50.71 25.31 -28.19
N ASP A 126 -51.75 24.74 -28.73
CA ASP A 126 -53.08 24.75 -28.08
C ASP A 126 -53.13 24.06 -26.72
N SER A 127 -52.15 23.17 -26.45
CA SER A 127 -52.10 22.39 -25.21
C SER A 127 -50.84 22.60 -24.37
N SER A 128 -49.94 23.54 -24.74
CA SER A 128 -48.67 23.75 -24.05
C SER A 128 -48.23 25.21 -24.01
N SER A 129 -47.65 25.59 -22.88
CA SER A 129 -47.05 26.91 -22.64
C SER A 129 -45.73 26.80 -21.92
N ASN A 130 -44.78 27.63 -22.30
CA ASN A 130 -43.61 27.88 -21.48
C ASN A 130 -43.98 28.95 -20.44
N MET A 131 -43.39 28.84 -19.24
CA MET A 131 -43.63 29.78 -18.15
C MET A 131 -42.30 30.38 -17.71
N MET A 132 -42.25 31.70 -17.63
CA MET A 132 -41.10 32.42 -17.08
C MET A 132 -41.51 33.04 -15.75
N VAL A 133 -40.71 32.79 -14.71
CA VAL A 133 -40.99 33.24 -13.34
C VAL A 133 -39.86 34.13 -12.86
N GLY A 134 -40.17 35.27 -12.30
CA GLY A 134 -39.26 36.22 -11.68
C GLY A 134 -39.78 36.71 -10.33
N GLY A 135 -38.91 37.29 -9.50
CA GLY A 135 -39.26 37.78 -8.16
C GLY A 135 -39.30 36.66 -7.11
N GLY A 136 -38.49 35.60 -7.32
CA GLY A 136 -38.41 34.43 -6.48
C GLY A 136 -39.25 33.27 -7.00
N PHE A 137 -38.65 32.08 -7.01
CA PHE A 137 -39.26 30.84 -7.45
C PHE A 137 -39.11 29.79 -6.35
N VAL A 138 -40.22 29.24 -5.88
CA VAL A 138 -40.24 28.09 -4.96
C VAL A 138 -41.22 27.05 -5.50
N ALA A 139 -40.77 25.84 -5.73
CA ALA A 139 -41.63 24.80 -6.25
C ALA A 139 -41.27 23.43 -5.63
N HIS A 140 -42.22 22.52 -5.59
CA HIS A 140 -42.03 21.13 -5.23
C HIS A 140 -42.83 20.22 -6.17
N CYS A 141 -42.39 18.96 -6.34
CA CYS A 141 -43.18 17.99 -7.06
C CYS A 141 -44.31 17.47 -6.15
N THR A 142 -45.54 17.58 -6.61
CA THR A 142 -46.73 17.11 -5.85
C THR A 142 -46.60 15.64 -5.46
N GLY A 143 -46.62 15.38 -4.15
CA GLY A 143 -46.50 14.03 -3.58
C GLY A 143 -45.07 13.53 -3.44
N GLU A 144 -44.07 14.36 -3.67
CA GLU A 144 -42.65 14.06 -3.46
C GLU A 144 -42.06 14.90 -2.32
N LYS A 145 -40.84 14.50 -1.86
CA LYS A 145 -40.15 15.17 -0.74
C LYS A 145 -39.03 16.09 -1.22
N ASN A 146 -39.10 16.57 -2.45
CA ASN A 146 -38.13 17.48 -3.03
C ASN A 146 -38.67 18.91 -3.12
N SER A 147 -37.81 19.89 -2.98
CA SER A 147 -38.11 21.32 -3.21
C SER A 147 -36.99 21.96 -4.01
N ILE A 148 -37.40 22.96 -4.78
CA ILE A 148 -36.50 23.75 -5.64
C ILE A 148 -36.75 25.23 -5.36
N ARG A 149 -35.67 26.00 -5.18
CA ARG A 149 -35.72 27.47 -5.00
C ARG A 149 -34.73 28.14 -5.94
N ALA A 150 -35.06 29.30 -6.47
CA ALA A 150 -34.21 30.13 -7.28
C ALA A 150 -34.69 31.58 -7.28
N ASP A 151 -33.89 32.54 -7.75
CA ASP A 151 -34.33 33.92 -7.94
C ASP A 151 -35.30 34.05 -9.13
N SER A 152 -35.08 33.25 -10.19
CA SER A 152 -35.96 33.13 -11.34
C SER A 152 -35.92 31.75 -11.99
N ALA A 153 -36.94 31.43 -12.78
CA ALA A 153 -37.05 30.13 -13.44
C ALA A 153 -37.71 30.21 -14.81
N GLU A 154 -37.33 29.29 -15.70
CA GLU A 154 -37.97 29.10 -17.00
C GLU A 154 -38.45 27.64 -17.09
N TYR A 155 -39.76 27.43 -17.18
CA TYR A 155 -40.35 26.10 -17.30
C TYR A 155 -40.75 25.84 -18.75
N PHE A 156 -40.22 24.75 -19.31
CA PHE A 156 -40.49 24.26 -20.66
C PHE A 156 -41.38 23.02 -20.59
N GLN A 157 -42.70 23.22 -20.66
CA GLN A 157 -43.70 22.17 -20.43
C GLN A 157 -43.54 20.98 -21.38
N LEU A 158 -43.39 21.21 -22.69
CA LEU A 158 -43.24 20.14 -23.68
C LEU A 158 -41.99 19.30 -23.47
N ASN A 159 -40.91 19.94 -23.06
CA ASN A 159 -39.62 19.34 -22.87
C ASN A 159 -39.50 18.68 -21.48
N GLY A 160 -40.32 19.09 -20.51
CA GLY A 160 -40.34 18.55 -19.16
C GLY A 160 -39.12 18.90 -18.33
N PHE A 161 -38.59 20.16 -18.50
CA PHE A 161 -37.49 20.64 -17.67
C PHE A 161 -37.71 22.09 -17.21
N VAL A 162 -37.01 22.48 -16.16
CA VAL A 162 -36.99 23.80 -15.58
C VAL A 162 -35.55 24.29 -15.52
N ASN A 163 -35.25 25.45 -16.13
CA ASN A 163 -34.02 26.19 -15.92
C ASN A 163 -34.19 27.11 -14.71
N LEU A 164 -33.17 27.18 -13.87
CA LEU A 164 -33.15 27.91 -12.60
C LEU A 164 -31.95 28.86 -12.59
N PHE A 165 -32.17 30.11 -12.19
CA PHE A 165 -31.18 31.15 -12.22
C PHE A 165 -31.13 31.89 -10.87
N GLY A 166 -29.90 32.07 -10.35
CA GLY A 166 -29.61 32.80 -9.14
C GLY A 166 -30.00 32.07 -7.88
N ASN A 167 -29.05 31.94 -6.93
CA ASN A 167 -29.25 31.36 -5.60
C ASN A 167 -30.03 30.05 -5.60
N VAL A 168 -29.69 29.16 -6.55
CA VAL A 168 -30.43 27.89 -6.72
C VAL A 168 -30.19 27.00 -5.55
N ILE A 169 -31.28 26.47 -4.98
CA ILE A 169 -31.29 25.45 -3.93
C ILE A 169 -32.21 24.33 -4.37
N TYR A 170 -31.66 23.12 -4.53
CA TYR A 170 -32.40 21.87 -4.64
C TYR A 170 -32.25 21.07 -3.36
N GLU A 171 -33.35 20.57 -2.81
CA GLU A 171 -33.31 19.79 -1.58
C GLU A 171 -34.23 18.58 -1.68
N GLU A 172 -33.68 17.39 -1.38
CA GLU A 172 -34.46 16.19 -1.00
C GLU A 172 -34.45 16.10 0.52
N LYS A 173 -35.58 16.34 1.15
CA LYS A 173 -35.75 16.44 2.60
C LYS A 173 -35.08 15.28 3.35
N GLY A 174 -34.08 15.65 4.18
CA GLY A 174 -33.34 14.68 5.02
C GLY A 174 -32.34 13.79 4.27
N GLN A 175 -32.12 14.01 2.97
CA GLN A 175 -31.19 13.19 2.18
C GLN A 175 -30.07 14.02 1.54
N PHE A 176 -30.43 14.99 0.68
CA PHE A 176 -29.48 15.64 -0.17
C PHE A 176 -29.87 17.10 -0.44
N LYS A 177 -28.89 17.98 -0.47
CA LYS A 177 -29.07 19.40 -0.78
C LYS A 177 -27.99 19.89 -1.73
N VAL A 178 -28.36 20.67 -2.75
CA VAL A 178 -27.46 21.29 -3.71
C VAL A 178 -27.67 22.79 -3.70
N ASN A 179 -26.58 23.56 -3.62
CA ASN A 179 -26.56 24.99 -3.86
C ASN A 179 -25.74 25.24 -5.11
N SER A 180 -26.20 26.16 -5.99
CA SER A 180 -25.49 26.56 -7.22
C SER A 180 -25.94 27.93 -7.71
N ASN A 181 -25.25 28.48 -8.70
CA ASN A 181 -25.69 29.72 -9.37
C ASN A 181 -26.79 29.43 -10.39
N HIS A 182 -26.66 28.31 -11.10
CA HIS A 182 -27.63 27.86 -12.11
C HIS A 182 -27.92 26.39 -11.95
N ALA A 183 -29.11 25.97 -12.39
CA ALA A 183 -29.41 24.53 -12.52
C ALA A 183 -30.49 24.31 -13.59
N THR A 184 -30.52 23.09 -14.14
CA THR A 184 -31.60 22.58 -14.97
C THR A 184 -32.13 21.30 -14.32
N TYR A 185 -33.41 21.28 -13.99
CA TYR A 185 -34.07 20.10 -13.42
C TYR A 185 -34.95 19.43 -14.49
N PHE A 186 -34.61 18.19 -14.82
CA PHE A 186 -35.33 17.32 -15.76
C PHE A 186 -36.33 16.48 -14.99
N MET A 187 -37.61 16.86 -15.05
CA MET A 187 -38.66 16.25 -14.23
C MET A 187 -38.93 14.80 -14.56
N ARG A 188 -38.86 14.43 -15.86
CA ARG A 188 -39.11 13.04 -16.31
C ARG A 188 -38.04 12.07 -15.88
N ASP A 189 -36.79 12.52 -15.82
CA ASP A 189 -35.63 11.69 -15.51
C ASP A 189 -35.22 11.77 -14.04
N GLY A 190 -35.79 12.73 -13.30
CA GLY A 190 -35.35 13.07 -11.94
C GLY A 190 -33.87 13.43 -11.88
N LYS A 191 -33.39 14.14 -12.93
CA LYS A 191 -32.00 14.58 -13.06
C LYS A 191 -31.92 16.07 -12.77
N LEU A 192 -30.95 16.46 -11.93
CA LEU A 192 -30.53 17.84 -11.73
C LEU A 192 -29.15 18.02 -12.35
N TYR A 193 -29.00 18.94 -13.27
CA TYR A 193 -27.70 19.50 -13.67
C TYR A 193 -27.55 20.82 -12.94
N ALA A 194 -26.44 21.02 -12.22
CA ALA A 194 -26.16 22.26 -11.52
C ALA A 194 -24.77 22.77 -11.89
N ASP A 195 -24.63 24.08 -12.08
CA ASP A 195 -23.36 24.71 -12.39
C ASP A 195 -23.20 26.06 -11.67
N GLY A 196 -21.92 26.51 -11.62
CA GLY A 196 -21.53 27.75 -10.94
C GLY A 196 -21.50 27.63 -9.42
N ASN A 197 -20.30 27.49 -8.85
CA ASN A 197 -20.06 27.41 -7.42
C ASN A 197 -20.90 26.29 -6.72
N VAL A 198 -20.91 25.11 -7.30
CA VAL A 198 -21.75 24.03 -6.79
C VAL A 198 -21.22 23.48 -5.47
N VAL A 199 -22.12 23.41 -4.49
CA VAL A 199 -21.91 22.69 -3.24
C VAL A 199 -23.07 21.74 -2.99
N ALA A 200 -22.82 20.46 -3.00
CA ALA A 200 -23.79 19.42 -2.69
C ALA A 200 -23.49 18.80 -1.33
N VAL A 201 -24.51 18.62 -0.52
CA VAL A 201 -24.39 18.11 0.86
C VAL A 201 -25.26 16.87 1.04
N GLN A 202 -24.67 15.79 1.49
CA GLN A 202 -25.40 14.60 1.95
C GLN A 202 -25.83 14.83 3.41
N LEU A 203 -27.11 15.09 3.63
CA LEU A 203 -27.62 15.57 4.93
C LEU A 203 -27.47 14.56 6.07
N LYS A 204 -27.44 13.26 5.77
CA LYS A 204 -27.26 12.21 6.78
C LYS A 204 -25.84 12.17 7.37
N SER A 205 -24.83 12.27 6.50
CA SER A 205 -23.42 12.18 6.90
C SER A 205 -22.78 13.55 7.12
N GLY A 206 -23.32 14.62 6.53
CA GLY A 206 -22.67 15.91 6.44
C GLY A 206 -21.57 15.97 5.37
N SER A 207 -21.36 14.90 4.61
CA SER A 207 -20.36 14.88 3.54
C SER A 207 -20.70 15.86 2.43
N THR A 208 -19.69 16.56 1.90
CA THR A 208 -19.86 17.61 0.90
C THR A 208 -19.13 17.29 -0.38
N PHE A 209 -19.75 17.64 -1.51
CA PHE A 209 -19.15 17.69 -2.84
C PHE A 209 -19.10 19.14 -3.28
N SER A 210 -17.97 19.63 -3.71
CA SER A 210 -17.82 20.97 -4.27
C SER A 210 -17.10 20.90 -5.61
N GLY A 211 -17.52 21.76 -6.55
CA GLY A 211 -16.95 21.80 -7.88
C GLY A 211 -17.65 22.80 -8.78
N PRO A 212 -17.19 22.95 -10.03
CA PRO A 212 -17.83 23.88 -10.98
C PRO A 212 -19.22 23.42 -11.43
N ASN A 213 -19.45 22.12 -11.55
CA ASN A 213 -20.72 21.54 -11.96
C ASN A 213 -20.90 20.10 -11.45
N ILE A 214 -22.16 19.69 -11.34
CA ILE A 214 -22.56 18.30 -11.01
C ILE A 214 -23.78 17.88 -11.80
N GLU A 215 -23.95 16.57 -11.95
CA GLU A 215 -25.20 15.93 -12.34
C GLU A 215 -25.67 15.02 -11.20
N TYR A 216 -26.85 15.29 -10.69
CA TYR A 216 -27.47 14.47 -9.65
C TYR A 216 -28.70 13.75 -10.20
N PHE A 217 -28.75 12.47 -9.97
CA PHE A 217 -29.85 11.59 -10.35
C PHE A 217 -30.49 11.05 -9.08
N ARG A 218 -31.71 11.48 -8.78
CA ARG A 218 -32.45 11.03 -7.60
C ARG A 218 -32.97 9.60 -7.77
N VAL A 219 -33.34 8.97 -6.67
CA VAL A 219 -34.07 7.69 -6.68
C VAL A 219 -35.44 7.90 -7.34
N MET A 220 -35.79 7.05 -8.28
CA MET A 220 -37.10 7.04 -8.94
C MET A 220 -37.66 5.63 -9.00
N PRO A 221 -38.84 5.36 -8.44
CA PRO A 221 -39.47 4.04 -8.50
C PRO A 221 -39.55 3.50 -9.95
N ASN A 222 -39.19 2.24 -10.14
CA ASN A 222 -39.17 1.55 -11.44
C ASN A 222 -38.13 2.05 -12.47
N ILE A 223 -37.38 3.11 -12.18
CA ILE A 223 -36.33 3.66 -13.06
C ILE A 223 -34.96 3.51 -12.41
N ARG A 224 -34.83 3.95 -11.15
CA ARG A 224 -33.53 3.97 -10.45
C ARG A 224 -33.73 3.74 -8.97
N THR A 225 -33.11 2.67 -8.48
CA THR A 225 -33.22 2.22 -7.08
C THR A 225 -32.25 2.93 -6.13
N ALA A 226 -31.17 3.52 -6.64
CA ALA A 226 -30.17 4.28 -5.87
C ALA A 226 -29.92 5.64 -6.53
N SER A 227 -29.66 6.67 -5.74
CA SER A 227 -29.21 7.97 -6.25
C SER A 227 -27.80 7.87 -6.82
N ARG A 228 -27.47 8.76 -7.76
CA ARG A 228 -26.15 8.86 -8.34
C ARG A 228 -25.78 10.33 -8.47
N LEU A 229 -24.57 10.70 -8.07
CA LEU A 229 -23.99 11.99 -8.32
C LEU A 229 -22.75 11.82 -9.23
N TYR A 230 -22.71 12.54 -10.32
CA TYR A 230 -21.57 12.65 -11.22
C TYR A 230 -21.00 14.06 -11.12
N ALA A 231 -19.71 14.16 -10.80
CA ALA A 231 -19.00 15.43 -10.63
C ALA A 231 -17.74 15.43 -11.51
N PRO A 232 -17.77 16.05 -12.69
CA PRO A 232 -16.60 16.29 -13.54
C PRO A 232 -15.85 17.57 -13.09
N ASN A 233 -14.73 17.85 -13.79
CA ASN A 233 -14.02 19.13 -13.68
C ASN A 233 -13.44 19.41 -12.30
N SER A 234 -12.64 18.44 -11.80
CA SER A 234 -11.85 18.56 -10.58
C SER A 234 -12.67 18.81 -9.31
N PRO A 235 -13.68 17.99 -9.03
CA PRO A 235 -14.43 18.09 -7.79
C PRO A 235 -13.56 17.79 -6.56
N VAL A 236 -13.99 18.34 -5.43
CA VAL A 236 -13.44 18.05 -4.10
C VAL A 236 -14.56 17.48 -3.24
N VAL A 237 -14.29 16.36 -2.58
CA VAL A 237 -15.19 15.70 -1.63
C VAL A 237 -14.58 15.76 -0.24
N ASN A 238 -15.35 16.24 0.74
CA ASN A 238 -15.03 16.09 2.15
C ASN A 238 -16.00 15.06 2.74
N MET A 239 -15.48 13.86 2.96
CA MET A 239 -16.25 12.78 3.58
C MET A 239 -16.23 12.94 5.10
N HIS A 240 -17.42 13.03 5.70
CA HIS A 240 -17.62 13.03 7.13
C HIS A 240 -18.18 11.68 7.57
N GLU A 241 -17.61 11.13 8.60
CA GLU A 241 -18.05 9.88 9.24
C GLU A 241 -18.16 10.10 10.76
N LYS A 242 -18.93 9.25 11.39
CA LYS A 242 -19.08 9.20 12.84
C LYS A 242 -18.54 7.89 13.38
N ASP A 243 -17.98 7.92 14.58
CA ASP A 243 -17.62 6.69 15.27
C ASP A 243 -18.86 5.95 15.78
N SER A 244 -18.65 4.77 16.38
CA SER A 244 -19.72 3.94 16.95
C SER A 244 -20.50 4.61 18.08
N THR A 245 -19.97 5.70 18.64
CA THR A 245 -20.61 6.52 19.69
C THR A 245 -21.40 7.70 19.13
N GLY A 246 -21.32 7.93 17.80
CA GLY A 246 -21.98 9.04 17.10
C GLY A 246 -21.17 10.34 17.10
N LYS A 247 -19.91 10.31 17.56
CA LYS A 247 -18.99 11.46 17.53
C LYS A 247 -18.39 11.64 16.14
N ASP A 248 -18.31 12.87 15.67
CA ASP A 248 -17.72 13.20 14.38
C ASP A 248 -16.21 12.87 14.36
N LEU A 249 -15.81 12.16 13.32
CA LEU A 249 -14.41 11.89 13.00
C LEU A 249 -13.84 13.00 12.09
N PRO A 250 -12.52 13.19 12.07
CA PRO A 250 -11.89 14.15 11.17
C PRO A 250 -12.25 13.86 9.69
N PRO A 251 -12.55 14.86 8.87
CA PRO A 251 -12.95 14.63 7.50
C PRO A 251 -11.81 14.03 6.66
N VAL A 252 -12.19 13.21 5.68
CA VAL A 252 -11.30 12.72 4.62
C VAL A 252 -11.55 13.55 3.37
N THR A 253 -10.55 14.30 2.91
CA THR A 253 -10.63 15.10 1.69
C THR A 253 -10.14 14.28 0.50
N ILE A 254 -10.96 14.20 -0.56
CA ILE A 254 -10.63 13.52 -1.81
C ILE A 254 -10.76 14.54 -2.94
N GLN A 255 -9.77 14.59 -3.81
CA GLN A 255 -9.75 15.40 -5.03
C GLN A 255 -9.41 14.52 -6.22
N ALA A 256 -10.08 14.71 -7.35
CA ALA A 256 -9.81 14.00 -8.59
C ALA A 256 -10.31 14.81 -9.79
N SER A 257 -9.96 14.41 -11.01
CA SER A 257 -10.51 15.08 -12.22
C SER A 257 -12.00 14.82 -12.38
N THR A 258 -12.48 13.64 -11.98
CA THR A 258 -13.89 13.23 -12.08
C THR A 258 -14.24 12.29 -10.95
N MET A 259 -15.48 12.41 -10.43
CA MET A 259 -16.00 11.51 -9.38
C MET A 259 -17.42 11.06 -9.70
N VAL A 260 -17.74 9.85 -9.25
CA VAL A 260 -19.10 9.31 -9.22
C VAL A 260 -19.40 8.76 -7.84
N ASP A 261 -20.44 9.26 -7.23
CA ASP A 261 -21.00 8.73 -5.98
C ASP A 261 -22.30 7.95 -6.28
N THR A 262 -22.40 6.73 -5.77
CA THR A 262 -23.58 5.89 -5.91
C THR A 262 -24.35 5.83 -4.60
N GLY A 263 -24.77 6.99 -4.13
CA GLY A 263 -25.53 7.13 -2.88
C GLY A 263 -24.71 6.79 -1.65
N ASP A 264 -25.25 5.92 -0.78
CA ASP A 264 -24.66 5.63 0.54
C ASP A 264 -23.55 4.55 0.50
N SER A 265 -23.19 4.00 -0.68
CA SER A 265 -22.34 2.81 -0.75
C SER A 265 -20.96 3.06 -1.32
N LEU A 266 -20.84 3.56 -2.55
CA LEU A 266 -19.57 3.61 -3.27
C LEU A 266 -19.28 4.99 -3.82
N LEU A 267 -18.03 5.44 -3.66
CA LEU A 267 -17.48 6.59 -4.34
C LEU A 267 -16.34 6.13 -5.24
N PHE A 268 -16.39 6.50 -6.52
CA PHE A 268 -15.32 6.30 -7.49
C PHE A 268 -14.70 7.64 -7.87
N ALA A 269 -13.38 7.67 -8.03
CA ALA A 269 -12.63 8.85 -8.43
C ALA A 269 -11.60 8.49 -9.51
N TRP A 270 -11.45 9.35 -10.51
CA TRP A 270 -10.51 9.16 -11.63
C TRP A 270 -9.74 10.44 -11.95
N GLY A 271 -8.51 10.25 -12.40
CA GLY A 271 -7.60 11.29 -12.84
C GLY A 271 -6.98 12.04 -11.68
N ASN A 272 -5.68 11.79 -11.45
CA ASN A 272 -4.88 12.48 -10.42
C ASN A 272 -5.53 12.49 -9.03
N VAL A 273 -5.97 11.32 -8.59
CA VAL A 273 -6.64 11.19 -7.29
C VAL A 273 -5.67 11.54 -6.17
N SER A 274 -6.09 12.46 -5.31
CA SER A 274 -5.40 12.84 -4.07
C SER A 274 -6.33 12.62 -2.88
N ILE A 275 -5.83 11.96 -1.85
CA ILE A 275 -6.54 11.67 -0.61
C ILE A 275 -5.75 12.28 0.53
N ILE A 276 -6.42 13.03 1.38
CA ILE A 276 -5.82 13.68 2.55
C ILE A 276 -6.61 13.27 3.78
N ARG A 277 -5.92 12.62 4.70
CA ARG A 277 -6.38 12.27 6.03
C ARG A 277 -5.45 12.89 7.08
N THR A 278 -5.82 12.82 8.34
CA THR A 278 -5.00 13.34 9.45
C THR A 278 -3.69 12.57 9.66
N ASP A 279 -3.68 11.29 9.30
CA ASP A 279 -2.56 10.35 9.53
C ASP A 279 -1.78 10.00 8.27
N ILE A 280 -2.44 10.00 7.10
CA ILE A 280 -1.83 9.63 5.82
C ILE A 280 -2.30 10.55 4.68
N THR A 281 -1.47 10.64 3.65
CA THR A 281 -1.83 11.15 2.33
C THR A 281 -1.74 10.02 1.31
N GLY A 282 -2.63 10.01 0.32
CA GLY A 282 -2.67 9.01 -0.75
C GLY A 282 -2.72 9.65 -2.13
N ARG A 283 -2.16 8.96 -3.14
CA ARG A 283 -2.23 9.35 -4.55
C ARG A 283 -2.40 8.12 -5.43
N SER A 284 -3.14 8.26 -6.53
CA SER A 284 -3.31 7.23 -7.55
C SER A 284 -3.92 7.81 -8.82
N ASP A 285 -3.96 7.03 -9.91
CA ASP A 285 -4.70 7.42 -11.11
C ASP A 285 -6.21 7.32 -10.91
N SER A 286 -6.65 6.27 -10.20
CA SER A 286 -8.05 6.05 -9.87
C SER A 286 -8.21 5.42 -8.50
N SER A 287 -9.39 5.58 -7.90
CA SER A 287 -9.71 4.97 -6.61
C SER A 287 -11.19 4.67 -6.47
N SER A 288 -11.48 3.71 -5.59
CA SER A 288 -12.82 3.39 -5.13
C SER A 288 -12.87 3.34 -3.61
N PHE A 289 -13.94 3.86 -3.05
CA PHE A 289 -14.20 3.89 -1.61
C PHE A 289 -15.53 3.22 -1.34
N ASP A 290 -15.49 2.16 -0.56
CA ASP A 290 -16.67 1.50 -0.04
C ASP A 290 -16.98 2.06 1.35
N LYS A 291 -18.01 2.88 1.41
CA LYS A 291 -18.44 3.58 2.63
C LYS A 291 -19.02 2.63 3.69
N ILE A 292 -19.51 1.44 3.25
CA ILE A 292 -20.10 0.45 4.14
C ILE A 292 -19.02 -0.37 4.85
N THR A 293 -18.03 -0.84 4.08
CA THR A 293 -16.98 -1.72 4.61
C THR A 293 -15.75 -0.97 5.10
N GLY A 294 -15.64 0.34 4.87
CA GLY A 294 -14.46 1.14 5.18
C GLY A 294 -13.24 0.76 4.34
N LYS A 295 -13.47 0.14 3.17
CA LYS A 295 -12.39 -0.26 2.26
C LYS A 295 -12.17 0.80 1.20
N ALA A 296 -10.92 1.26 1.07
CA ALA A 296 -10.50 2.08 -0.06
C ALA A 296 -9.50 1.31 -0.92
N ARG A 297 -9.59 1.45 -2.25
CA ARG A 297 -8.67 0.89 -3.21
C ARG A 297 -8.11 1.99 -4.09
N LEU A 298 -6.79 2.12 -4.11
CA LEU A 298 -6.04 2.99 -4.99
C LEU A 298 -5.46 2.15 -6.12
N ILE A 299 -5.58 2.60 -7.35
CA ILE A 299 -5.27 1.82 -8.56
C ILE A 299 -4.37 2.65 -9.47
N ARG A 300 -3.32 2.02 -9.99
CA ARG A 300 -2.24 2.55 -10.83
C ARG A 300 -1.46 3.66 -10.14
N SER A 301 -0.15 3.49 -10.14
CA SER A 301 0.77 4.44 -9.51
C SER A 301 0.37 4.79 -8.08
N ALA A 302 -0.21 3.81 -7.38
CA ALA A 302 -0.73 4.01 -6.05
C ALA A 302 0.40 4.25 -5.05
N SER A 303 0.23 5.27 -4.22
CA SER A 303 1.19 5.58 -3.16
C SER A 303 0.47 6.17 -1.95
N ILE A 304 0.98 5.86 -0.77
CA ILE A 304 0.60 6.49 0.49
C ILE A 304 1.84 6.95 1.24
N ALA A 305 1.70 8.01 1.99
CA ALA A 305 2.75 8.53 2.87
C ALA A 305 2.15 8.93 4.21
N SER A 306 2.90 8.72 5.30
CA SER A 306 2.49 9.22 6.63
C SER A 306 2.59 10.75 6.68
N VAL A 307 1.68 11.38 7.42
CA VAL A 307 1.73 12.82 7.72
C VAL A 307 2.70 13.09 8.87
N SER A 308 2.93 12.11 9.75
CA SER A 308 3.84 12.25 10.88
C SER A 308 5.28 12.49 10.43
N LYS A 309 5.92 13.52 10.98
CA LYS A 309 7.34 13.84 10.72
C LYS A 309 8.30 13.00 11.56
N ASP A 310 7.82 12.45 12.68
CA ASP A 310 8.67 11.70 13.61
C ASP A 310 9.09 10.34 13.04
N GLN A 311 8.22 9.73 12.23
CA GLN A 311 8.48 8.43 11.60
C GLN A 311 7.86 8.41 10.20
N PRO A 312 8.47 9.12 9.25
CA PRO A 312 7.94 9.16 7.89
C PRO A 312 8.06 7.78 7.25
N PHE A 313 6.94 7.31 6.70
CA PHE A 313 6.94 6.12 5.86
C PHE A 313 6.27 6.41 4.53
N THR A 314 6.66 5.68 3.51
CA THR A 314 5.99 5.66 2.21
C THR A 314 5.75 4.21 1.79
N LEU A 315 4.60 3.98 1.18
CA LEU A 315 4.26 2.69 0.57
C LEU A 315 3.77 2.95 -0.84
N SER A 316 4.20 2.17 -1.80
CA SER A 316 3.78 2.28 -3.20
C SER A 316 3.57 0.89 -3.82
N GLY A 317 2.78 0.84 -4.89
CA GLY A 317 2.49 -0.36 -5.66
C GLY A 317 1.58 0.00 -6.84
N ASP A 318 1.27 -0.96 -7.69
CA ASP A 318 0.27 -0.74 -8.74
C ASP A 318 -1.12 -0.58 -8.11
N THR A 319 -1.41 -1.35 -7.07
CA THR A 319 -2.65 -1.28 -6.31
C THR A 319 -2.37 -1.25 -4.82
N ILE A 320 -3.06 -0.38 -4.09
CA ILE A 320 -3.05 -0.34 -2.62
C ILE A 320 -4.48 -0.45 -2.11
N ASP A 321 -4.75 -1.48 -1.32
CA ASP A 321 -5.99 -1.64 -0.56
C ASP A 321 -5.78 -1.15 0.87
N LEU A 322 -6.62 -0.23 1.31
CA LEU A 322 -6.70 0.29 2.68
C LEU A 322 -7.93 -0.32 3.35
N PHE A 323 -7.75 -0.88 4.53
CA PHE A 323 -8.83 -1.42 5.35
C PHE A 323 -8.90 -0.60 6.63
N THR A 324 -10.02 0.10 6.81
CA THR A 324 -10.26 0.95 7.97
C THR A 324 -11.48 0.44 8.74
N LYS A 325 -11.43 0.63 10.06
CA LYS A 325 -12.56 0.46 10.94
C LYS A 325 -12.71 1.75 11.74
N GLU A 326 -13.87 2.38 11.66
CA GLU A 326 -14.12 3.69 12.29
C GLU A 326 -12.99 4.70 11.94
N GLN A 327 -12.62 4.74 10.65
CA GLN A 327 -11.48 5.49 10.11
C GLN A 327 -10.09 5.16 10.72
N VAL A 328 -9.98 4.20 11.62
CA VAL A 328 -8.67 3.70 12.05
C VAL A 328 -8.14 2.73 11.01
N LEU A 329 -6.95 3.01 10.51
CA LEU A 329 -6.28 2.14 9.55
C LEU A 329 -5.76 0.89 10.27
N GLU A 330 -6.32 -0.29 9.93
CA GLU A 330 -5.93 -1.57 10.53
C GLU A 330 -4.97 -2.37 9.64
N ARG A 331 -5.14 -2.25 8.31
CA ARG A 331 -4.34 -3.02 7.36
C ARG A 331 -4.16 -2.27 6.05
N VAL A 332 -2.97 -2.41 5.47
CA VAL A 332 -2.64 -1.92 4.13
C VAL A 332 -2.03 -3.05 3.32
N LEU A 333 -2.58 -3.30 2.14
CA LEU A 333 -2.07 -4.30 1.21
C LEU A 333 -1.64 -3.62 -0.09
N ALA A 334 -0.33 -3.53 -0.33
CA ALA A 334 0.20 -3.14 -1.62
C ALA A 334 0.43 -4.37 -2.49
N SER A 335 0.00 -4.33 -3.74
CA SER A 335 0.08 -5.44 -4.69
C SER A 335 0.73 -4.97 -6.00
N HIS A 336 1.40 -5.91 -6.68
CA HIS A 336 2.16 -5.69 -7.90
C HIS A 336 3.25 -4.63 -7.70
N TYR A 337 4.46 -5.12 -7.38
CA TYR A 337 5.63 -4.29 -7.09
C TYR A 337 5.49 -3.41 -5.84
N GLY A 338 4.98 -4.01 -4.74
CA GLY A 338 4.91 -3.34 -3.45
C GLY A 338 6.31 -2.88 -2.98
N ARG A 339 6.42 -1.61 -2.61
CA ARG A 339 7.64 -1.01 -2.05
C ARG A 339 7.27 -0.18 -0.84
N ALA A 340 7.97 -0.42 0.25
CA ALA A 340 7.83 0.35 1.48
C ALA A 340 9.19 0.95 1.85
N LYS A 341 9.17 2.17 2.33
CA LYS A 341 10.35 2.87 2.84
C LYS A 341 10.03 3.50 4.18
N GLN A 342 10.89 3.24 5.18
CA GLN A 342 10.83 3.89 6.49
C GLN A 342 12.27 4.15 6.97
N GLY A 343 12.65 5.43 7.10
CA GLY A 343 14.03 5.80 7.35
C GLY A 343 14.96 5.23 6.29
N ASP A 344 15.96 4.45 6.72
CA ASP A 344 16.93 3.80 5.86
C ASP A 344 16.50 2.40 5.39
N ILE A 345 15.37 1.89 5.88
CA ILE A 345 14.87 0.57 5.53
C ILE A 345 14.01 0.67 4.27
N ASN A 346 14.35 -0.13 3.26
CA ASN A 346 13.55 -0.31 2.06
C ASN A 346 13.10 -1.76 1.98
N MET A 347 11.81 -1.98 1.79
CA MET A 347 11.25 -3.31 1.53
C MET A 347 10.64 -3.36 0.15
N SER A 348 10.77 -4.48 -0.53
CA SER A 348 10.11 -4.71 -1.81
C SER A 348 9.71 -6.17 -2.00
N ALA A 349 8.52 -6.39 -2.56
CA ALA A 349 7.98 -7.70 -2.92
C ALA A 349 6.84 -7.53 -3.93
N GLU A 350 6.36 -8.63 -4.47
CA GLU A 350 5.12 -8.64 -5.26
C GLU A 350 3.94 -8.09 -4.44
N ARG A 351 3.87 -8.46 -3.15
CA ARG A 351 2.85 -8.01 -2.20
C ARG A 351 3.48 -7.64 -0.86
N LEU A 352 3.04 -6.53 -0.31
CA LEU A 352 3.35 -6.10 1.06
C LEU A 352 2.06 -5.96 1.84
N ASP A 353 1.89 -6.74 2.91
CA ASP A 353 0.75 -6.70 3.82
C ASP A 353 1.21 -6.12 5.16
N ILE A 354 0.81 -4.90 5.45
CA ILE A 354 1.17 -4.16 6.66
C ILE A 354 -0.04 -4.12 7.57
N ARG A 355 0.11 -4.57 8.81
CA ARG A 355 -0.92 -4.57 9.83
C ARG A 355 -0.58 -3.58 10.92
N LEU A 356 -1.57 -2.80 11.32
CA LEU A 356 -1.43 -1.75 12.32
C LEU A 356 -2.28 -2.09 13.55
N VAL A 357 -1.76 -1.70 14.71
CA VAL A 357 -2.46 -1.70 16.00
C VAL A 357 -2.21 -0.33 16.61
N ASP A 358 -3.26 0.35 17.06
CA ASP A 358 -3.19 1.71 17.61
C ASP A 358 -2.43 2.69 16.69
N LYS A 359 -2.73 2.65 15.38
CA LYS A 359 -2.10 3.47 14.32
C LYS A 359 -0.59 3.24 14.14
N LYS A 360 -0.03 2.21 14.76
CA LYS A 360 1.38 1.83 14.65
C LYS A 360 1.52 0.51 13.92
N ILE A 361 2.53 0.41 13.08
CA ILE A 361 2.84 -0.86 12.41
C ILE A 361 3.19 -1.89 13.48
N ASN A 362 2.47 -3.01 13.47
CA ASN A 362 2.68 -4.14 14.38
C ASN A 362 3.30 -5.34 13.67
N ARG A 363 2.98 -5.54 12.39
CA ARG A 363 3.51 -6.64 11.60
C ARG A 363 3.55 -6.29 10.12
N ALA A 364 4.57 -6.74 9.41
CA ALA A 364 4.72 -6.57 7.98
C ALA A 364 5.09 -7.90 7.31
N TYR A 365 4.36 -8.27 6.26
CA TYR A 365 4.63 -9.43 5.43
C TYR A 365 5.02 -8.97 4.03
N ALA A 366 6.09 -9.55 3.48
CA ALA A 366 6.50 -9.39 2.11
C ALA A 366 6.52 -10.75 1.43
N PHE A 367 5.76 -10.93 0.36
CA PHE A 367 5.58 -12.24 -0.29
C PHE A 367 5.05 -12.11 -1.72
N GLY A 368 4.97 -13.23 -2.43
CA GLY A 368 4.36 -13.33 -3.75
C GLY A 368 5.25 -14.02 -4.77
N LYS A 369 5.11 -13.64 -6.04
CA LYS A 369 5.99 -14.13 -7.11
C LYS A 369 7.31 -13.39 -7.05
N GLY A 370 8.41 -14.13 -7.09
CA GLY A 370 9.75 -13.55 -6.97
C GLY A 370 10.23 -13.49 -5.53
N ARG A 371 11.31 -12.73 -5.31
CA ARG A 371 11.94 -12.63 -4.00
C ARG A 371 11.50 -11.39 -3.27
N ALA A 372 11.19 -11.55 -1.99
CA ALA A 372 11.02 -10.46 -1.07
C ALA A 372 12.40 -9.96 -0.62
N LYS A 373 12.56 -8.64 -0.53
CA LYS A 373 13.80 -7.96 -0.17
C LYS A 373 13.57 -6.97 0.95
N ALA A 374 14.55 -6.88 1.85
CA ALA A 374 14.65 -5.82 2.85
C ALA A 374 16.08 -5.32 2.85
N ASP A 375 16.27 -4.04 2.57
CA ASP A 375 17.56 -3.43 2.34
C ASP A 375 17.76 -2.25 3.27
N THR A 376 18.96 -2.15 3.83
CA THR A 376 19.52 -0.97 4.49
C THR A 376 20.83 -0.57 3.78
N PRO A 377 21.47 0.56 4.09
CA PRO A 377 22.77 0.91 3.50
C PRO A 377 23.87 -0.12 3.72
N THR A 378 23.79 -0.89 4.81
CA THR A 378 24.83 -1.85 5.21
C THR A 378 24.41 -3.31 5.04
N GLU A 379 23.12 -3.58 4.92
CA GLU A 379 22.58 -4.93 4.99
C GLU A 379 21.52 -5.16 3.91
N ASN A 380 21.51 -6.37 3.36
CA ASN A 380 20.48 -6.81 2.44
C ASN A 380 19.97 -8.17 2.88
N LEU A 381 18.67 -8.35 2.88
CA LEU A 381 18.02 -9.62 3.14
C LEU A 381 17.08 -9.97 2.00
N GLU A 382 17.24 -11.15 1.44
CA GLU A 382 16.38 -11.69 0.38
C GLU A 382 15.86 -13.06 0.77
N ALA A 383 14.57 -13.32 0.50
CA ALA A 383 13.94 -14.62 0.70
C ALA A 383 12.72 -14.77 -0.21
N ASP A 384 12.08 -15.93 -0.24
CA ASP A 384 10.81 -16.09 -0.95
C ASP A 384 9.68 -15.36 -0.23
N SER A 385 9.77 -15.24 1.11
CA SER A 385 8.91 -14.37 1.91
C SER A 385 9.62 -13.86 3.16
N LEU A 386 9.20 -12.68 3.61
CA LEU A 386 9.64 -12.05 4.87
C LEU A 386 8.43 -11.81 5.76
N ASP A 387 8.60 -12.06 7.06
CA ASP A 387 7.63 -11.79 8.11
C ASP A 387 8.34 -11.04 9.24
N ILE A 388 7.92 -9.81 9.49
CA ILE A 388 8.54 -8.91 10.47
C ILE A 388 7.51 -8.58 11.53
N LEU A 389 7.81 -8.94 12.77
CA LEU A 389 7.02 -8.59 13.95
C LEU A 389 7.65 -7.38 14.65
N LEU A 390 6.89 -6.28 14.75
CA LEU A 390 7.35 -5.01 15.32
C LEU A 390 6.33 -4.35 16.26
N PRO A 391 5.97 -4.99 17.37
CA PRO A 391 5.02 -4.43 18.33
C PRO A 391 5.55 -3.10 18.89
N GLY A 392 4.72 -2.06 18.83
CA GLY A 392 5.12 -0.72 19.24
C GLY A 392 6.25 -0.13 18.40
N GLN A 393 6.34 -0.53 17.11
CA GLN A 393 7.34 -0.08 16.12
C GLN A 393 8.80 -0.48 16.43
N ARG A 394 8.97 -1.53 17.21
CA ARG A 394 10.29 -2.12 17.50
C ARG A 394 10.34 -3.52 16.95
N ILE A 395 11.34 -3.80 16.15
CA ILE A 395 11.53 -5.15 15.61
C ILE A 395 11.79 -6.09 16.79
N GLN A 396 10.93 -7.09 16.93
CA GLN A 396 11.07 -8.16 17.91
C GLN A 396 11.56 -9.44 17.26
N GLU A 397 11.06 -9.71 16.06
CA GLU A 397 11.42 -10.90 15.31
C GLU A 397 11.32 -10.63 13.81
N LEU A 398 12.27 -11.19 13.06
CA LEU A 398 12.26 -11.21 11.61
C LEU A 398 12.45 -12.67 11.17
N ARG A 399 11.55 -13.14 10.30
CA ARG A 399 11.61 -14.48 9.69
C ARG A 399 11.70 -14.36 8.18
N ALA A 400 12.74 -14.93 7.60
CA ALA A 400 12.93 -15.06 6.17
C ALA A 400 12.75 -16.53 5.79
N HIS A 401 11.80 -16.83 4.93
CA HIS A 401 11.47 -18.19 4.51
C HIS A 401 11.74 -18.38 3.02
N GLY A 402 12.30 -19.51 2.68
CA GLY A 402 12.62 -19.94 1.33
C GLY A 402 13.89 -19.28 0.80
N ARG A 403 14.97 -20.07 0.68
CA ARG A 403 16.26 -19.64 0.11
C ARG A 403 16.74 -18.28 0.65
N ALA A 404 16.68 -18.13 1.97
CA ALA A 404 17.03 -16.89 2.63
C ALA A 404 18.52 -16.57 2.47
N ILE A 405 18.85 -15.33 2.11
CA ILE A 405 20.21 -14.81 1.92
C ILE A 405 20.31 -13.48 2.66
N GLY A 406 21.17 -13.44 3.67
CA GLY A 406 21.57 -12.22 4.35
C GLY A 406 22.96 -11.78 3.89
N LEU A 407 23.12 -10.53 3.51
CA LEU A 407 24.38 -9.91 3.13
C LEU A 407 24.64 -8.73 4.03
N VAL A 408 25.82 -8.68 4.64
CA VAL A 408 26.23 -7.60 5.54
C VAL A 408 27.55 -7.01 5.08
N ARG A 409 27.66 -5.69 5.08
CA ARG A 409 28.92 -5.01 4.80
C ARG A 409 29.87 -5.19 5.99
N SER A 410 31.06 -5.69 5.72
CA SER A 410 32.09 -5.86 6.74
C SER A 410 32.52 -4.50 7.32
N ASP A 411 32.98 -4.49 8.59
CA ASP A 411 33.43 -3.28 9.28
C ASP A 411 34.69 -2.70 8.60
N SER A 412 34.51 -1.62 7.84
CA SER A 412 35.58 -0.95 7.08
C SER A 412 36.70 -0.38 7.96
N THR A 413 36.46 -0.22 9.27
CA THR A 413 37.50 0.22 10.20
C THR A 413 38.53 -0.88 10.48
N LYS A 414 38.13 -2.14 10.37
CA LYS A 414 38.94 -3.32 10.67
C LYS A 414 39.39 -4.08 9.43
N ILE A 415 38.59 -4.10 8.40
CA ILE A 415 38.79 -4.89 7.20
C ILE A 415 38.66 -4.00 5.97
N LYS A 416 39.63 -4.07 5.06
CA LYS A 416 39.59 -3.39 3.77
C LYS A 416 39.11 -4.35 2.71
N THR A 417 37.82 -4.34 2.42
CA THR A 417 37.19 -5.19 1.40
C THR A 417 35.91 -4.56 0.89
N ASP A 418 35.57 -4.83 -0.36
CA ASP A 418 34.30 -4.49 -0.97
C ASP A 418 33.30 -5.67 -0.93
N GLU A 419 33.79 -6.87 -0.57
CA GLU A 419 32.96 -8.05 -0.40
C GLU A 419 32.11 -7.96 0.88
N ARG A 420 30.99 -8.66 0.88
CA ARG A 420 30.05 -8.74 2.01
C ARG A 420 30.16 -10.06 2.72
N ASP A 421 29.85 -10.04 4.00
CA ASP A 421 29.59 -11.24 4.79
C ASP A 421 28.24 -11.82 4.35
N GLU A 422 28.16 -13.15 4.23
CA GLU A 422 26.99 -13.86 3.70
C GLU A 422 26.49 -14.89 4.71
N LEU A 423 25.17 -14.97 4.85
CA LEU A 423 24.48 -16.02 5.58
C LEU A 423 23.34 -16.56 4.70
N HIS A 424 23.36 -17.88 4.46
CA HIS A 424 22.35 -18.57 3.66
C HIS A 424 21.63 -19.63 4.50
N GLY A 425 20.38 -19.90 4.16
CA GLY A 425 19.59 -20.99 4.72
C GLY A 425 18.23 -21.12 4.02
N ASP A 426 17.54 -22.24 4.22
CA ASP A 426 16.15 -22.35 3.78
C ASP A 426 15.25 -21.42 4.61
N THR A 427 15.64 -21.20 5.86
CA THR A 427 14.99 -20.27 6.78
C THR A 427 16.03 -19.52 7.58
N VAL A 428 15.87 -18.20 7.72
CA VAL A 428 16.66 -17.36 8.63
C VAL A 428 15.72 -16.65 9.58
N ILE A 429 15.95 -16.79 10.89
CA ILE A 429 15.18 -16.17 11.95
C ILE A 429 16.11 -15.28 12.78
N ALA A 430 15.82 -14.00 12.85
CA ALA A 430 16.51 -13.04 13.72
C ALA A 430 15.58 -12.60 14.85
N VAL A 431 16.06 -12.70 16.09
CA VAL A 431 15.34 -12.29 17.30
C VAL A 431 16.07 -11.12 17.93
N PHE A 432 15.30 -10.12 18.33
CA PHE A 432 15.80 -8.86 18.87
C PHE A 432 15.30 -8.63 20.29
N ASP A 433 16.13 -8.02 21.12
CA ASP A 433 15.77 -7.48 22.42
C ASP A 433 15.53 -5.97 22.31
N SER A 434 14.61 -5.48 23.12
CA SER A 434 14.42 -4.04 23.28
C SER A 434 15.42 -3.55 24.33
N VAL A 435 16.35 -2.72 23.93
CA VAL A 435 17.37 -2.14 24.82
C VAL A 435 17.24 -0.63 24.89
N LYS A 436 17.64 -0.07 26.02
CA LYS A 436 17.67 1.37 26.23
C LYS A 436 19.08 1.75 26.64
N ALA A 437 19.73 2.63 25.88
CA ALA A 437 21.05 3.12 26.25
C ALA A 437 20.95 3.97 27.54
N GLN A 438 21.99 3.93 28.35
CA GLN A 438 22.05 4.68 29.58
C GLN A 438 22.03 6.20 29.28
N GLY A 439 21.02 6.90 29.76
CA GLY A 439 20.78 8.32 29.46
C GLY A 439 19.84 8.60 28.30
N ASP A 440 19.48 7.60 27.50
CA ASP A 440 18.53 7.73 26.41
C ASP A 440 17.06 7.58 26.88
N THR A 441 16.16 8.34 26.24
CA THR A 441 14.72 8.17 26.44
C THR A 441 14.11 7.16 25.48
N VAL A 442 14.85 6.76 24.44
CA VAL A 442 14.37 5.95 23.32
C VAL A 442 14.80 4.49 23.45
N TRP A 443 13.84 3.59 23.24
CA TRP A 443 14.10 2.16 23.14
C TRP A 443 14.49 1.81 21.70
N THR A 444 15.55 1.01 21.55
CA THR A 444 16.00 0.50 20.25
C THR A 444 15.92 -1.02 20.21
N SER A 445 15.85 -1.60 19.00
CA SER A 445 15.93 -3.04 18.81
C SER A 445 17.39 -3.45 18.65
N GLN A 446 17.85 -4.40 19.42
CA GLN A 446 19.22 -4.96 19.34
C GLN A 446 19.13 -6.44 19.05
N ILE A 447 19.90 -6.90 18.08
CA ILE A 447 19.92 -8.32 17.72
C ILE A 447 20.46 -9.16 18.87
N ARG A 448 19.73 -10.24 19.21
CA ARG A 448 20.10 -11.21 20.22
C ARG A 448 20.58 -12.53 19.62
N ARG A 449 19.88 -13.00 18.61
CA ARG A 449 20.14 -14.31 18.00
C ARG A 449 19.73 -14.33 16.54
N VAL A 450 20.55 -14.96 15.70
CA VAL A 450 20.18 -15.36 14.34
C VAL A 450 20.29 -16.86 14.22
N THR A 451 19.24 -17.48 13.70
CA THR A 451 19.23 -18.92 13.41
C THR A 451 19.03 -19.11 11.92
N ALA A 452 19.95 -19.76 11.24
CA ALA A 452 19.81 -20.23 9.88
C ALA A 452 19.57 -21.74 9.88
N GLY A 453 18.51 -22.20 9.22
CA GLY A 453 18.13 -23.61 9.15
C GLY A 453 17.99 -24.09 7.71
N GLY A 454 18.22 -25.41 7.49
CA GLY A 454 18.16 -26.03 6.18
C GLY A 454 19.34 -25.65 5.29
N ASN A 455 20.38 -26.51 5.21
CA ASN A 455 21.60 -26.24 4.43
C ASN A 455 22.24 -24.87 4.74
N ALA A 456 22.35 -24.55 6.02
CA ALA A 456 22.87 -23.28 6.46
C ALA A 456 24.36 -23.13 6.10
N THR A 457 24.72 -22.00 5.50
CA THR A 457 26.11 -21.63 5.22
C THR A 457 26.38 -20.19 5.63
N SER A 458 27.59 -19.95 6.14
CA SER A 458 28.06 -18.60 6.49
C SER A 458 29.45 -18.40 5.90
N LYS A 459 29.64 -17.27 5.22
CA LYS A 459 30.91 -16.77 4.73
C LYS A 459 31.17 -15.43 5.39
N VAL A 460 32.16 -15.36 6.26
CA VAL A 460 32.46 -14.16 7.04
C VAL A 460 33.91 -13.77 6.82
N GLN A 461 34.12 -12.50 6.59
CA GLN A 461 35.44 -11.92 6.46
C GLN A 461 36.00 -11.55 7.84
N VAL A 462 37.23 -11.95 8.09
CA VAL A 462 37.90 -11.75 9.37
C VAL A 462 39.18 -10.94 9.12
N ALA A 463 39.47 -10.02 10.02
CA ALA A 463 40.75 -9.27 9.92
C ALA A 463 41.93 -10.24 9.87
N SER A 464 42.81 -10.04 8.86
CA SER A 464 44.01 -10.83 8.75
C SER A 464 44.88 -10.66 9.99
N ARG A 465 45.50 -11.73 10.46
CA ARG A 465 46.46 -11.69 11.55
C ARG A 465 47.69 -10.82 11.24
N GLN A 466 47.93 -10.57 9.95
CA GLN A 466 49.02 -9.76 9.45
C GLN A 466 48.72 -8.25 9.43
N GLY A 467 47.48 -7.89 9.79
CA GLY A 467 47.04 -6.49 9.88
C GLY A 467 46.17 -6.04 8.72
N ARG A 468 45.63 -4.82 8.85
CA ARG A 468 44.63 -4.22 7.92
C ARG A 468 45.12 -4.01 6.49
N ALA A 469 46.42 -3.95 6.28
CA ALA A 469 47.02 -3.76 4.93
C ALA A 469 46.86 -5.01 4.04
N PHE A 470 46.64 -6.16 4.65
CA PHE A 470 46.49 -7.42 3.96
C PHE A 470 45.01 -7.70 3.66
N PRO A 471 44.71 -8.50 2.62
CA PRO A 471 43.35 -8.98 2.36
C PRO A 471 42.77 -9.70 3.60
N PRO A 472 41.46 -9.65 3.83
CA PRO A 472 40.83 -10.34 4.94
C PRO A 472 40.99 -11.85 4.79
N ALA A 473 41.07 -12.54 5.91
CA ALA A 473 40.85 -13.98 5.97
C ALA A 473 39.36 -14.29 5.82
N ILE A 474 39.03 -15.45 5.28
CA ILE A 474 37.67 -15.89 5.06
C ILE A 474 37.39 -17.09 5.97
N ASN A 475 36.33 -16.97 6.77
CA ASN A 475 35.79 -18.08 7.56
C ASN A 475 34.50 -18.58 6.89
N TYR A 476 34.53 -19.79 6.36
CA TYR A 476 33.39 -20.45 5.75
C TYR A 476 32.91 -21.58 6.66
N ILE A 477 31.63 -21.58 7.01
CA ILE A 477 30.99 -22.54 7.88
C ILE A 477 29.75 -23.09 7.19
N ARG A 478 29.53 -24.41 7.30
CA ARG A 478 28.37 -25.09 6.78
C ARG A 478 27.83 -26.06 7.80
N GLY A 479 26.49 -26.21 7.86
CA GLY A 479 25.80 -27.18 8.69
C GLY A 479 24.32 -27.27 8.36
N ARG A 480 23.57 -28.12 9.06
CA ARG A 480 22.11 -28.16 8.91
C ARG A 480 21.46 -26.97 9.61
N HIS A 481 21.95 -26.63 10.79
CA HIS A 481 21.51 -25.43 11.53
C HIS A 481 22.73 -24.64 11.98
N LEU A 482 22.65 -23.35 11.89
CA LEU A 482 23.66 -22.42 12.33
C LEU A 482 22.98 -21.40 13.25
N VAL A 483 23.47 -21.24 14.46
CA VAL A 483 22.97 -20.31 15.46
C VAL A 483 24.09 -19.33 15.81
N VAL A 484 23.85 -18.05 15.57
CA VAL A 484 24.73 -16.94 15.95
C VAL A 484 24.08 -16.22 17.12
N SER A 485 24.76 -16.22 18.27
CA SER A 485 24.33 -15.48 19.46
C SER A 485 25.11 -14.19 19.58
N PHE A 486 24.41 -13.15 20.00
CA PHE A 486 25.00 -11.81 20.14
C PHE A 486 24.95 -11.36 21.60
N ASP A 487 25.92 -10.59 21.99
CA ASP A 487 25.96 -9.84 23.24
C ASP A 487 26.34 -8.40 22.93
N SER A 488 25.49 -7.46 23.34
CA SER A 488 25.69 -6.01 23.10
C SER A 488 25.95 -5.69 21.61
N GLY A 489 25.25 -6.39 20.69
CA GLY A 489 25.40 -6.23 19.24
C GLY A 489 26.66 -6.84 18.64
N GLN A 490 27.46 -7.55 19.43
CA GLN A 490 28.65 -8.27 18.96
C GLN A 490 28.41 -9.77 18.99
N VAL A 491 28.99 -10.51 18.03
CA VAL A 491 28.91 -11.98 18.03
C VAL A 491 29.61 -12.51 19.26
N ARG A 492 28.84 -13.23 20.09
CA ARG A 492 29.34 -13.92 21.28
C ARG A 492 29.83 -15.31 20.93
N ASP A 493 28.97 -16.09 20.28
CA ASP A 493 29.25 -17.46 19.88
C ASP A 493 28.52 -17.85 18.58
N ILE A 494 29.06 -18.86 17.90
CA ILE A 494 28.45 -19.50 16.75
C ILE A 494 28.40 -20.99 17.04
N ALA A 495 27.20 -21.55 17.07
CA ALA A 495 26.98 -22.97 17.20
C ALA A 495 26.50 -23.55 15.86
N VAL A 496 27.06 -24.69 15.48
CA VAL A 496 26.67 -25.38 14.25
C VAL A 496 26.23 -26.79 14.64
N ASP A 497 25.05 -27.18 14.20
CA ASP A 497 24.49 -28.48 14.46
C ASP A 497 24.36 -29.30 13.17
N SER A 498 24.66 -30.59 13.27
CA SER A 498 24.48 -31.62 12.24
C SER A 498 25.23 -31.36 10.94
N ALA A 499 26.09 -32.27 10.55
CA ALA A 499 26.94 -32.20 9.36
C ALA A 499 27.81 -30.92 9.30
N ALA A 500 28.32 -30.51 10.47
CA ALA A 500 29.14 -29.31 10.59
C ALA A 500 30.47 -29.48 9.86
N SER A 501 30.82 -28.54 9.02
CA SER A 501 32.14 -28.38 8.40
C SER A 501 32.53 -26.93 8.36
N GLY A 502 33.82 -26.64 8.47
CA GLY A 502 34.32 -25.29 8.41
C GLY A 502 35.68 -25.23 7.74
N MET A 503 35.96 -24.15 7.06
CA MET A 503 37.24 -23.85 6.42
C MET A 503 37.63 -22.41 6.75
N TYR A 504 38.91 -22.24 7.06
CA TYR A 504 39.49 -20.94 7.29
C TYR A 504 40.58 -20.69 6.27
N PHE A 505 40.47 -19.63 5.51
CA PHE A 505 41.41 -19.22 4.48
C PHE A 505 42.13 -17.99 4.95
N GLU A 506 43.42 -18.09 5.20
CA GLU A 506 44.30 -16.95 5.45
C GLU A 506 44.88 -16.47 4.12
N PRO A 507 45.01 -15.16 3.86
CA PRO A 507 45.65 -14.66 2.66
C PRO A 507 47.12 -15.07 2.61
N ASP A 508 47.59 -15.48 1.43
CA ASP A 508 48.98 -15.89 1.22
C ASP A 508 49.90 -14.71 1.36
N THR A 509 50.96 -14.87 2.19
CA THR A 509 51.95 -13.85 2.44
C THR A 509 52.96 -13.67 1.31
N LEU A 510 53.08 -14.68 0.44
CA LEU A 510 54.07 -14.69 -0.64
C LEU A 510 53.70 -13.79 -1.83
N SER A 511 52.44 -13.38 -1.95
CA SER A 511 51.99 -12.52 -3.05
C SER A 511 52.23 -11.01 -2.82
N VAL A 512 52.64 -10.61 -1.64
CA VAL A 512 53.00 -9.22 -1.33
C VAL A 512 54.54 -9.09 -1.20
N SER A 513 55.27 -9.53 -2.18
CA SER A 513 56.59 -8.96 -2.39
C SER A 513 56.40 -7.53 -2.84
N LEU A 514 56.43 -6.63 -1.90
CA LEU A 514 56.62 -5.21 -2.16
C LEU A 514 57.81 -5.08 -3.09
N ASP A 515 57.59 -4.70 -4.32
CA ASP A 515 58.61 -4.21 -5.24
C ASP A 515 59.17 -2.89 -4.68
N THR A 516 59.86 -3.00 -3.55
CA THR A 516 60.59 -1.90 -2.90
C THR A 516 61.93 -1.65 -3.56
N SER A 517 62.24 -2.29 -4.69
CA SER A 517 63.48 -2.10 -5.41
C SER A 517 63.34 -1.19 -6.63
N LYS A 518 62.85 0.06 -6.46
CA LYS A 518 63.12 1.13 -7.41
C LYS A 518 63.05 2.51 -6.75
N LYS A 519 64.05 2.79 -5.94
CA LYS A 519 64.57 4.13 -5.77
C LYS A 519 66.09 4.06 -5.71
N SER A 520 66.73 3.90 -6.83
CA SER A 520 68.10 4.36 -6.99
C SER A 520 68.10 5.31 -8.18
N THR A 521 68.33 6.56 -7.85
CA THR A 521 68.68 7.67 -8.71
C THR A 521 69.85 7.32 -9.61
N LYS A 522 69.69 7.40 -10.94
CA LYS A 522 70.73 7.81 -11.86
C LYS A 522 70.16 8.67 -12.98
N LYS A 523 70.51 9.93 -12.89
CA LYS A 523 70.45 10.92 -13.94
C LYS A 523 71.31 10.46 -15.14
N ALA A 524 70.74 10.39 -16.33
CA ALA A 524 71.51 10.51 -17.57
C ALA A 524 70.57 10.96 -18.71
N ALA A 525 71.16 11.83 -19.53
CA ALA A 525 70.57 12.75 -20.49
C ALA A 525 69.96 12.12 -21.77
N PRO A 526 69.34 12.96 -22.63
CA PRO A 526 68.37 12.51 -23.65
C PRO A 526 69.08 12.30 -25.02
N LYS A 527 68.48 11.44 -25.87
CA LYS A 527 68.62 11.45 -27.32
C LYS A 527 67.41 10.92 -28.08
N PRO A 528 67.22 11.24 -29.34
CA PRO A 528 65.97 11.63 -29.96
C PRO A 528 65.29 10.51 -30.80
N PRO A 529 64.21 10.82 -31.57
CA PRO A 529 63.15 9.87 -31.86
C PRO A 529 63.38 9.11 -33.18
N ARG A 530 62.79 7.92 -33.28
CA ARG A 530 62.51 7.31 -34.58
C ARG A 530 61.13 6.64 -34.62
N LYS A 531 60.49 6.86 -35.74
CA LYS A 531 59.12 6.57 -36.15
C LYS A 531 58.87 5.08 -36.43
N ARG A 532 57.56 4.80 -36.37
CA ARG A 532 56.75 3.81 -37.12
C ARG A 532 56.68 2.37 -36.60
N GLY A 533 55.47 2.02 -36.36
CA GLY A 533 54.76 1.04 -37.16
C GLY A 533 54.19 -0.08 -36.34
N GLY A 534 52.85 -0.20 -36.33
CA GLY A 534 52.19 -1.47 -36.62
C GLY A 534 51.66 -2.24 -35.42
N GLU A 535 50.35 -2.19 -35.35
CA GLU A 535 49.40 -3.32 -35.17
C GLU A 535 49.42 -4.16 -33.87
N ASN A 536 48.28 -4.04 -33.21
CA ASN A 536 47.34 -5.04 -32.69
C ASN A 536 47.90 -6.37 -32.16
N SER A 537 47.65 -6.62 -30.91
CA SER A 537 46.82 -7.77 -30.48
C SER A 537 46.65 -7.77 -28.98
N LEU A 538 45.38 -7.75 -28.61
CA LEU A 538 44.89 -8.03 -27.25
C LEU A 538 45.11 -9.52 -26.95
N HIS A 539 45.95 -9.86 -26.01
CA HIS A 539 45.97 -11.19 -25.41
C HIS A 539 45.37 -11.13 -24.02
N TYR A 540 44.17 -11.67 -23.89
CA TYR A 540 43.58 -12.12 -22.66
C TYR A 540 44.36 -13.35 -22.18
N SER A 541 45.04 -13.26 -21.05
CA SER A 541 45.61 -14.39 -20.34
C SER A 541 44.66 -14.79 -19.21
N SER A 542 43.86 -15.81 -19.44
CA SER A 542 43.13 -16.57 -18.42
C SER A 542 44.07 -17.61 -17.85
N SER A 543 44.49 -17.42 -16.60
CA SER A 543 45.20 -18.46 -15.86
C SER A 543 44.17 -19.33 -15.08
N PRO A 544 44.22 -20.65 -15.21
CA PRO A 544 43.34 -21.53 -14.47
C PRO A 544 43.82 -21.74 -13.03
N PHE A 545 42.88 -21.66 -12.11
CA PHE A 545 43.03 -22.00 -10.70
C PHE A 545 43.24 -23.53 -10.56
N VAL A 546 44.40 -23.94 -10.10
CA VAL A 546 44.72 -25.35 -9.82
C VAL A 546 44.46 -25.62 -8.34
N MET A 547 43.43 -26.41 -8.04
CA MET A 547 43.26 -27.04 -6.73
C MET A 547 44.27 -28.17 -6.55
N ARG A 548 45.13 -28.08 -5.56
CA ARG A 548 45.87 -29.27 -5.03
C ARG A 548 45.09 -29.84 -3.85
N ARG A 549 44.78 -31.11 -3.90
CA ARG A 549 44.36 -31.92 -2.74
C ARG A 549 45.57 -32.24 -1.87
N PRO A 550 45.46 -32.19 -0.54
CA PRO A 550 46.44 -32.82 0.33
C PRO A 550 46.10 -34.30 0.42
N GLU A 551 47.12 -35.14 0.39
CA GLU A 551 47.09 -36.57 0.72
C GLU A 551 46.75 -36.79 2.20
#